data_080322f403a4b237e4a43a4adf85fc1b
#
_entry.id   080322f403a4b237e4a43a4adf85fc1b
#
_cell.length_a   1.000
_cell.length_b   1.000
_cell.length_c   1.000
_cell.angle_alpha   90.00
_cell.angle_beta   90.00
_cell.angle_gamma   90.00
#
_symmetry.space_group_name_H-M   'P 1'
#
loop_
_entity.id
_entity.type
_entity.pdbx_description
1 polymer ?
#
loop_
_entity_poly.entity_id
_entity_poly.type
_entity_poly.pdbx_seq_one_letter_code
_entity_poly.pdbx_strand_id
1 'polypeptide(L)'
;MSTEFSVLSWNLWFGGTKMTDGRAKQIALMQDEAADILCLQECWGDGGIAIARGLGYELAQQASDTAVASRWPVTLLPTDTAPYATAARVDAPDGPLLVWSVHLAPEDYGPYRAAELPDAAPEVFAQPGERLRDEQAAAVLTATEALLASLPDGTPVVVAGDFNVPSPADWDGRLRPDAAWPATTRMLEARFTDAFRVRHPDPVVAPGLTWSHIHTLEDEPRDRIDFVFTRGLTVTGCWHLGQAPDPDAAVDAGLRDTGGQADYIPQHAENAFASDHLAVRAQLFR
;
A
#
# COMPACT_ATOMS: atom_id res chain seq x y z
N MET A 1 -22.39 17.94 6.60
CA MET A 1 -22.70 16.59 6.06
C MET A 1 -21.40 15.89 5.90
N SER A 2 -21.26 14.71 6.49
CA SER A 2 -20.01 13.93 6.34
C SER A 2 -19.84 13.54 4.88
N THR A 3 -18.64 13.67 4.36
CA THR A 3 -18.33 13.46 2.92
C THR A 3 -17.54 12.16 2.77
N GLU A 4 -17.93 11.37 1.82
CA GLU A 4 -17.16 10.21 1.39
C GLU A 4 -15.94 10.69 0.58
N PHE A 5 -14.78 10.05 0.79
CA PHE A 5 -13.56 10.35 0.06
C PHE A 5 -12.75 9.08 -0.20
N SER A 6 -11.79 9.17 -1.08
CA SER A 6 -10.99 8.03 -1.50
C SER A 6 -9.50 8.23 -1.30
N VAL A 7 -8.84 7.13 -0.92
CA VAL A 7 -7.38 7.02 -0.81
C VAL A 7 -6.90 5.95 -1.77
N LEU A 8 -5.83 6.23 -2.52
CA LEU A 8 -5.16 5.28 -3.38
C LEU A 8 -3.70 5.17 -2.93
N SER A 9 -3.24 3.95 -2.66
CA SER A 9 -1.83 3.64 -2.40
C SER A 9 -1.23 2.88 -3.57
N TRP A 10 -0.03 3.28 -4.00
CA TRP A 10 0.65 2.60 -5.10
C TRP A 10 2.16 2.74 -5.03
N ASN A 11 2.86 1.61 -5.02
CA ASN A 11 4.30 1.55 -5.27
C ASN A 11 4.54 1.79 -6.77
N LEU A 12 5.30 2.83 -7.11
CA LEU A 12 5.49 3.31 -8.48
C LEU A 12 6.57 2.55 -9.26
N TRP A 13 7.25 1.63 -8.62
CA TRP A 13 8.36 0.89 -9.20
C TRP A 13 9.41 1.79 -9.85
N PHE A 14 10.35 2.25 -9.02
CA PHE A 14 11.41 3.20 -9.41
C PHE A 14 10.87 4.50 -10.03
N GLY A 15 9.82 5.06 -9.48
CA GLY A 15 9.21 6.30 -9.97
C GLY A 15 8.63 6.16 -11.39
N GLY A 16 8.18 4.95 -11.75
CA GLY A 16 7.62 4.66 -13.06
C GLY A 16 8.66 4.56 -14.18
N THR A 17 9.94 4.37 -13.85
CA THR A 17 11.02 4.34 -14.87
C THR A 17 11.34 2.94 -15.38
N LYS A 18 10.79 1.91 -14.77
CA LYS A 18 11.03 0.51 -15.18
C LYS A 18 10.16 0.07 -16.35
N MET A 19 9.15 0.85 -16.69
CA MET A 19 8.18 0.54 -17.75
C MET A 19 8.25 1.61 -18.85
N THR A 20 8.03 1.20 -20.10
CA THR A 20 7.87 2.12 -21.22
C THR A 20 6.67 3.03 -20.97
N ASP A 21 6.89 4.35 -21.02
CA ASP A 21 5.89 5.36 -20.70
C ASP A 21 5.22 5.19 -19.30
N GLY A 22 5.93 4.56 -18.36
CA GLY A 22 5.38 4.16 -17.06
C GLY A 22 4.71 5.31 -16.31
N ARG A 23 5.34 6.47 -16.21
CA ARG A 23 4.75 7.65 -15.54
C ARG A 23 3.47 8.15 -16.22
N ALA A 24 3.44 8.13 -17.56
CA ALA A 24 2.24 8.55 -18.28
C ALA A 24 1.08 7.56 -18.03
N LYS A 25 1.37 6.26 -18.02
CA LYS A 25 0.40 5.22 -17.70
C LYS A 25 -0.10 5.33 -16.25
N GLN A 26 0.81 5.59 -15.30
CA GLN A 26 0.46 5.79 -13.88
C GLN A 26 -0.44 7.01 -13.70
N ILE A 27 -0.10 8.15 -14.34
CA ILE A 27 -0.92 9.35 -14.30
C ILE A 27 -2.29 9.10 -14.90
N ALA A 28 -2.38 8.42 -16.04
CA ALA A 28 -3.65 8.11 -16.69
C ALA A 28 -4.56 7.27 -15.79
N LEU A 29 -4.03 6.19 -15.18
CA LEU A 29 -4.79 5.36 -14.26
C LEU A 29 -5.28 6.17 -13.04
N MET A 30 -4.43 7.00 -12.45
CA MET A 30 -4.81 7.83 -11.30
C MET A 30 -5.82 8.93 -11.69
N GLN A 31 -5.78 9.44 -12.92
CA GLN A 31 -6.79 10.36 -13.46
C GLN A 31 -8.15 9.68 -13.59
N ASP A 32 -8.17 8.46 -14.13
CA ASP A 32 -9.41 7.69 -14.31
C ASP A 32 -10.02 7.30 -12.96
N GLU A 33 -9.19 6.91 -11.99
CA GLU A 33 -9.64 6.60 -10.63
C GLU A 33 -10.05 7.84 -9.83
N ALA A 34 -9.46 8.99 -10.12
CA ALA A 34 -9.76 10.28 -9.50
C ALA A 34 -9.79 10.24 -7.95
N ALA A 35 -8.86 9.48 -7.34
CA ALA A 35 -8.77 9.39 -5.90
C ALA A 35 -8.43 10.74 -5.27
N ASP A 36 -8.99 11.03 -4.08
CA ASP A 36 -8.82 12.33 -3.43
C ASP A 36 -7.42 12.49 -2.81
N ILE A 37 -6.86 11.38 -2.32
CA ILE A 37 -5.55 11.31 -1.67
C ILE A 37 -4.76 10.15 -2.26
N LEU A 38 -3.46 10.38 -2.49
CA LEU A 38 -2.53 9.38 -2.98
C LEU A 38 -1.42 9.18 -1.94
N CYS A 39 -1.11 7.92 -1.64
CA CYS A 39 0.05 7.48 -0.88
C CYS A 39 0.97 6.73 -1.83
N LEU A 40 2.12 7.32 -2.16
CA LEU A 40 3.01 6.84 -3.20
C LEU A 40 4.29 6.32 -2.58
N GLN A 41 4.79 5.18 -3.08
CA GLN A 41 6.06 4.59 -2.70
C GLN A 41 6.96 4.49 -3.93
N GLU A 42 8.25 4.33 -3.70
CA GLU A 42 9.26 4.35 -4.76
C GLU A 42 9.17 5.59 -5.66
N CYS A 43 8.95 6.75 -5.05
CA CYS A 43 8.86 8.02 -5.78
C CYS A 43 10.17 8.45 -6.43
N TRP A 44 11.25 7.77 -6.18
CA TRP A 44 12.64 8.10 -6.47
C TRP A 44 12.87 9.05 -7.65
N GLY A 45 13.84 9.93 -7.49
CA GLY A 45 14.03 11.03 -8.43
C GLY A 45 12.90 12.05 -8.33
N ASP A 46 12.15 12.21 -9.40
CA ASP A 46 11.02 13.15 -9.49
C ASP A 46 9.66 12.44 -9.67
N GLY A 47 9.58 11.13 -9.40
CA GLY A 47 8.36 10.33 -9.64
C GLY A 47 7.13 10.90 -8.93
N GLY A 48 7.21 11.13 -7.61
CA GLY A 48 6.11 11.72 -6.86
C GLY A 48 5.73 13.12 -7.36
N ILE A 49 6.73 13.95 -7.68
CA ILE A 49 6.52 15.30 -8.23
C ILE A 49 5.82 15.23 -9.60
N ALA A 50 6.23 14.30 -10.46
CA ALA A 50 5.65 14.14 -11.79
C ALA A 50 4.17 13.72 -11.71
N ILE A 51 3.85 12.76 -10.81
CA ILE A 51 2.46 12.35 -10.55
C ILE A 51 1.63 13.53 -10.04
N ALA A 52 2.05 14.19 -8.96
CA ALA A 52 1.31 15.30 -8.38
C ALA A 52 1.05 16.42 -9.40
N ARG A 53 2.07 16.78 -10.18
CA ARG A 53 1.96 17.79 -11.26
C ARG A 53 1.01 17.35 -12.36
N GLY A 54 1.07 16.07 -12.80
CA GLY A 54 0.20 15.53 -13.85
C GLY A 54 -1.26 15.53 -13.47
N LEU A 55 -1.56 15.43 -12.16
CA LEU A 55 -2.92 15.45 -11.61
C LEU A 55 -3.38 16.83 -11.13
N GLY A 56 -2.47 17.79 -11.01
CA GLY A 56 -2.76 19.08 -10.39
C GLY A 56 -2.98 18.98 -8.88
N TYR A 57 -2.33 18.03 -8.21
CA TYR A 57 -2.42 17.80 -6.77
C TYR A 57 -1.29 18.51 -6.04
N GLU A 58 -1.54 18.85 -4.76
CA GLU A 58 -0.49 19.24 -3.84
C GLU A 58 0.28 18.01 -3.34
N LEU A 59 1.55 18.23 -2.94
CA LEU A 59 2.48 17.15 -2.59
C LEU A 59 3.18 17.47 -1.26
N ALA A 60 3.24 16.47 -0.39
CA ALA A 60 4.15 16.41 0.75
C ALA A 60 5.11 15.23 0.54
N GLN A 61 6.41 15.52 0.57
CA GLN A 61 7.47 14.52 0.44
C GLN A 61 8.64 14.93 1.34
N GLN A 62 9.03 14.08 2.27
CA GLN A 62 10.11 14.38 3.22
C GLN A 62 11.47 13.88 2.74
N ALA A 63 11.49 12.68 2.13
CA ALA A 63 12.65 12.06 1.50
C ALA A 63 12.30 11.65 0.06
N SER A 64 13.17 10.90 -0.61
CA SER A 64 12.99 10.58 -2.02
C SER A 64 12.03 9.41 -2.28
N ASP A 65 11.71 8.61 -1.28
CA ASP A 65 11.03 7.33 -1.46
C ASP A 65 9.51 7.46 -1.39
N THR A 66 8.96 8.02 -0.32
CA THR A 66 7.52 8.08 -0.09
C THR A 66 6.96 9.50 -0.23
N ALA A 67 5.71 9.61 -0.69
CA ALA A 67 5.01 10.88 -0.81
C ALA A 67 3.51 10.75 -0.53
N VAL A 68 2.91 11.83 -0.03
CA VAL A 68 1.47 12.02 0.05
C VAL A 68 1.07 13.14 -0.90
N ALA A 69 0.16 12.86 -1.84
CA ALA A 69 -0.41 13.88 -2.71
C ALA A 69 -1.92 13.95 -2.53
N SER A 70 -2.52 15.11 -2.75
CA SER A 70 -3.96 15.29 -2.61
C SER A 70 -4.48 16.43 -3.46
N ARG A 71 -5.76 16.34 -3.84
CA ARG A 71 -6.47 17.47 -4.45
C ARG A 71 -6.80 18.59 -3.44
N TRP A 72 -6.69 18.31 -2.15
CA TRP A 72 -6.85 19.27 -1.06
C TRP A 72 -5.51 19.75 -0.54
N PRO A 73 -5.49 20.86 0.23
CA PRO A 73 -4.24 21.36 0.80
C PRO A 73 -3.50 20.31 1.64
N VAL A 74 -2.20 20.20 1.42
CA VAL A 74 -1.32 19.24 2.09
C VAL A 74 -0.21 19.97 2.83
N THR A 75 0.01 19.62 4.07
CA THR A 75 1.13 20.12 4.88
C THR A 75 2.00 18.95 5.32
N LEU A 76 3.28 18.99 4.95
CA LEU A 76 4.26 18.02 5.43
C LEU A 76 4.39 18.11 6.96
N LEU A 77 4.36 16.96 7.62
CA LEU A 77 4.62 16.81 9.05
C LEU A 77 5.96 16.06 9.22
N PRO A 78 7.09 16.78 9.40
CA PRO A 78 8.41 16.13 9.46
C PRO A 78 8.54 15.18 10.65
N THR A 79 9.14 14.02 10.42
CA THR A 79 9.41 12.99 11.44
C THR A 79 10.76 12.31 11.20
N ASP A 80 11.24 11.57 12.20
CA ASP A 80 12.47 10.79 12.09
C ASP A 80 12.30 9.51 11.24
N THR A 81 11.08 9.22 10.77
CA THR A 81 10.78 8.08 9.88
C THR A 81 11.05 8.39 8.40
N ALA A 82 11.61 9.54 8.09
CA ALA A 82 11.78 10.06 6.74
C ALA A 82 12.31 9.09 5.66
N PRO A 83 13.24 8.17 5.94
CA PRO A 83 13.75 7.30 4.89
C PRO A 83 12.68 6.35 4.29
N TYR A 84 11.67 5.97 5.08
CA TYR A 84 10.68 4.94 4.71
C TYR A 84 9.22 5.37 4.92
N ALA A 85 8.98 6.58 5.43
CA ALA A 85 7.61 7.08 5.61
C ALA A 85 7.54 8.60 5.52
N THR A 86 6.45 9.10 4.92
CA THR A 86 6.09 10.52 4.87
C THR A 86 4.75 10.72 5.55
N ALA A 87 4.71 11.60 6.56
CA ALA A 87 3.49 12.05 7.22
C ALA A 87 3.03 13.39 6.66
N ALA A 88 1.72 13.53 6.47
CA ALA A 88 1.11 14.78 6.04
C ALA A 88 -0.23 15.02 6.74
N ARG A 89 -0.51 16.29 7.01
CA ARG A 89 -1.87 16.77 7.27
C ARG A 89 -2.51 17.07 5.93
N VAL A 90 -3.67 16.49 5.68
CA VAL A 90 -4.51 16.78 4.52
C VAL A 90 -5.75 17.52 5.01
N ASP A 91 -5.99 18.73 4.52
CA ASP A 91 -7.14 19.56 4.90
C ASP A 91 -8.36 19.23 4.02
N ALA A 92 -9.00 18.08 4.31
CA ALA A 92 -10.21 17.65 3.65
C ALA A 92 -11.42 18.54 4.02
N PRO A 93 -12.51 18.57 3.21
CA PRO A 93 -13.67 19.44 3.45
C PRO A 93 -14.31 19.30 4.82
N ASP A 94 -14.32 18.09 5.39
CA ASP A 94 -14.91 17.81 6.71
C ASP A 94 -13.91 17.89 7.87
N GLY A 95 -12.73 18.44 7.62
CA GLY A 95 -11.67 18.66 8.57
C GLY A 95 -10.41 17.86 8.30
N PRO A 96 -9.33 18.09 9.06
CA PRO A 96 -8.03 17.51 8.76
C PRO A 96 -7.99 16.00 8.95
N LEU A 97 -7.11 15.37 8.18
CA LEU A 97 -6.71 13.97 8.28
C LEU A 97 -5.21 13.93 8.53
N LEU A 98 -4.75 12.97 9.32
CA LEU A 98 -3.33 12.58 9.37
C LEU A 98 -3.13 11.41 8.39
N VAL A 99 -2.30 11.61 7.39
CA VAL A 99 -2.07 10.63 6.32
C VAL A 99 -0.61 10.27 6.26
N TRP A 100 -0.33 8.99 6.22
CA TRP A 100 0.99 8.42 6.01
C TRP A 100 1.07 7.67 4.69
N SER A 101 2.16 7.88 3.97
CA SER A 101 2.67 6.95 2.96
C SER A 101 3.86 6.23 3.54
N VAL A 102 3.84 4.90 3.55
CA VAL A 102 4.91 4.06 4.10
C VAL A 102 5.47 3.12 3.04
N HIS A 103 6.78 2.85 3.12
CA HIS A 103 7.48 1.83 2.36
C HIS A 103 8.48 1.16 3.30
N LEU A 104 8.07 0.06 3.92
CA LEU A 104 8.90 -0.63 4.91
C LEU A 104 10.01 -1.42 4.22
N ALA A 105 11.01 -1.85 4.99
CA ALA A 105 12.22 -2.51 4.49
C ALA A 105 11.91 -3.72 3.60
N PRO A 106 12.44 -3.80 2.37
CA PRO A 106 12.18 -4.93 1.46
C PRO A 106 13.04 -6.16 1.74
N GLU A 107 14.16 -6.01 2.47
CA GLU A 107 15.16 -7.06 2.67
C GLU A 107 14.64 -8.20 3.55
N ASP A 108 15.23 -9.37 3.38
CA ASP A 108 14.95 -10.58 4.18
C ASP A 108 13.44 -10.87 4.25
N TYR A 109 12.81 -11.02 3.09
CA TYR A 109 11.37 -11.24 2.97
C TYR A 109 10.96 -12.62 3.50
N GLY A 110 10.23 -12.63 4.61
CA GLY A 110 9.84 -13.84 5.32
C GLY A 110 9.06 -14.87 4.50
N PRO A 111 8.15 -14.48 3.59
CA PRO A 111 7.45 -15.41 2.71
C PRO A 111 8.36 -16.25 1.82
N TYR A 112 9.52 -15.76 1.37
CA TYR A 112 10.50 -16.60 0.65
C TYR A 112 10.98 -17.75 1.55
N ARG A 113 11.29 -17.41 2.80
CA ARG A 113 11.73 -18.42 3.76
C ARG A 113 10.64 -19.45 4.05
N ALA A 114 9.39 -19.01 4.11
CA ALA A 114 8.25 -19.91 4.29
C ALA A 114 8.04 -20.82 3.08
N ALA A 115 8.26 -20.33 1.86
CA ALA A 115 8.18 -21.12 0.63
C ALA A 115 9.32 -22.16 0.55
N GLU A 116 10.55 -21.78 0.95
CA GLU A 116 11.70 -22.70 0.98
C GLU A 116 11.55 -23.81 2.05
N LEU A 117 10.92 -23.50 3.18
CA LEU A 117 10.80 -24.37 4.34
C LEU A 117 9.34 -24.49 4.83
N PRO A 118 8.44 -25.09 4.01
CA PRO A 118 7.00 -25.08 4.29
C PRO A 118 6.62 -25.78 5.60
N ASP A 119 7.44 -26.73 6.07
CA ASP A 119 7.21 -27.50 7.31
C ASP A 119 7.95 -26.93 8.53
N ALA A 120 8.70 -25.82 8.36
CA ALA A 120 9.45 -25.26 9.48
C ALA A 120 8.52 -24.56 10.49
N ALA A 121 8.99 -24.48 11.73
CA ALA A 121 8.29 -23.71 12.76
C ALA A 121 8.23 -22.20 12.40
N PRO A 122 7.16 -21.47 12.77
CA PRO A 122 6.95 -20.08 12.40
C PRO A 122 8.12 -19.15 12.76
N GLU A 123 8.82 -19.43 13.84
CA GLU A 123 9.96 -18.64 14.30
C GLU A 123 11.12 -18.61 13.28
N VAL A 124 11.17 -19.60 12.38
CA VAL A 124 12.19 -19.65 11.31
C VAL A 124 11.94 -18.57 10.25
N PHE A 125 10.70 -18.08 10.15
CA PHE A 125 10.32 -17.02 9.22
C PHE A 125 10.59 -15.62 9.79
N ALA A 126 10.84 -15.52 11.09
CA ALA A 126 11.20 -14.27 11.78
C ALA A 126 12.62 -13.81 11.39
N GLN A 127 12.80 -13.49 10.11
CA GLN A 127 14.05 -13.00 9.58
C GLN A 127 14.41 -11.61 10.14
N PRO A 128 15.67 -11.15 10.06
CA PRO A 128 16.03 -9.79 10.47
C PRO A 128 15.17 -8.70 9.83
N GLY A 129 14.77 -8.87 8.57
CA GLY A 129 13.86 -7.96 7.86
C GLY A 129 12.48 -7.85 8.52
N GLU A 130 11.91 -8.96 9.00
CA GLU A 130 10.64 -8.91 9.72
C GLU A 130 10.71 -8.08 11.00
N ARG A 131 11.82 -8.20 11.74
CA ARG A 131 12.04 -7.37 12.93
C ARG A 131 12.22 -5.90 12.55
N LEU A 132 12.97 -5.61 11.49
CA LEU A 132 13.17 -4.24 11.02
C LEU A 132 11.85 -3.59 10.61
N ARG A 133 11.00 -4.31 9.85
CA ARG A 133 9.66 -3.83 9.48
C ARG A 133 8.78 -3.57 10.70
N ASP A 134 8.84 -4.44 11.72
CA ASP A 134 8.13 -4.25 12.98
C ASP A 134 8.61 -3.00 13.74
N GLU A 135 9.92 -2.78 13.81
CA GLU A 135 10.51 -1.58 14.41
C GLU A 135 10.10 -0.31 13.64
N GLN A 136 10.07 -0.36 12.31
CA GLN A 136 9.62 0.74 11.46
C GLN A 136 8.12 1.04 11.66
N ALA A 137 7.27 0.02 11.72
CA ALA A 137 5.84 0.17 12.02
C ALA A 137 5.63 0.76 13.42
N ALA A 138 6.39 0.31 14.42
CA ALA A 138 6.36 0.88 15.78
C ALA A 138 6.75 2.36 15.80
N ALA A 139 7.76 2.75 15.03
CA ALA A 139 8.18 4.15 14.92
C ALA A 139 7.11 5.02 14.26
N VAL A 140 6.46 4.54 13.18
CA VAL A 140 5.32 5.23 12.56
C VAL A 140 4.18 5.42 13.56
N LEU A 141 3.82 4.40 14.34
CA LEU A 141 2.78 4.50 15.36
C LEU A 141 3.14 5.50 16.46
N THR A 142 4.38 5.47 16.93
CA THR A 142 4.88 6.42 17.96
C THR A 142 4.81 7.86 17.45
N ALA A 143 5.27 8.09 16.21
CA ALA A 143 5.20 9.40 15.57
C ALA A 143 3.74 9.82 15.34
N THR A 144 2.84 8.90 15.01
CA THR A 144 1.41 9.16 14.86
C THR A 144 0.81 9.76 16.12
N GLU A 145 1.06 9.17 17.30
CA GLU A 145 0.52 9.69 18.57
C GLU A 145 1.10 11.07 18.91
N ALA A 146 2.39 11.29 18.63
CA ALA A 146 3.01 12.60 18.84
C ALA A 146 2.43 13.68 17.91
N LEU A 147 2.17 13.35 16.64
CA LEU A 147 1.58 14.27 15.66
C LEU A 147 0.12 14.59 16.01
N LEU A 148 -0.66 13.59 16.43
CA LEU A 148 -2.06 13.79 16.84
C LEU A 148 -2.20 14.76 18.00
N ALA A 149 -1.22 14.83 18.91
CA ALA A 149 -1.22 15.80 19.99
C ALA A 149 -1.19 17.28 19.51
N SER A 150 -0.77 17.51 18.25
CA SER A 150 -0.75 18.84 17.62
C SER A 150 -1.92 19.11 16.67
N LEU A 151 -2.77 18.12 16.46
CA LEU A 151 -3.94 18.18 15.58
C LEU A 151 -5.24 18.26 16.39
N PRO A 152 -6.37 18.64 15.80
CA PRO A 152 -7.66 18.63 16.50
C PRO A 152 -8.01 17.25 17.07
N ASP A 153 -8.66 17.23 18.22
CA ASP A 153 -9.12 15.99 18.86
C ASP A 153 -9.98 15.16 17.92
N GLY A 154 -9.74 13.87 17.90
CA GLY A 154 -10.47 12.94 17.04
C GLY A 154 -10.07 13.01 15.55
N THR A 155 -8.95 13.65 15.22
CA THR A 155 -8.41 13.62 13.83
C THR A 155 -8.23 12.17 13.36
N PRO A 156 -8.90 11.75 12.28
CA PRO A 156 -8.73 10.41 11.74
C PRO A 156 -7.35 10.21 11.14
N VAL A 157 -6.92 8.95 11.11
CA VAL A 157 -5.60 8.57 10.58
C VAL A 157 -5.74 7.56 9.46
N VAL A 158 -4.96 7.76 8.40
CA VAL A 158 -4.71 6.78 7.33
C VAL A 158 -3.24 6.47 7.33
N VAL A 159 -2.88 5.19 7.34
CA VAL A 159 -1.53 4.69 7.09
C VAL A 159 -1.62 3.75 5.90
N ALA A 160 -1.09 4.17 4.76
CA ALA A 160 -1.18 3.40 3.54
C ALA A 160 0.20 3.26 2.88
N GLY A 161 0.43 2.13 2.23
CA GLY A 161 1.70 1.89 1.55
C GLY A 161 2.06 0.42 1.42
N ASP A 162 3.29 0.26 0.98
CA ASP A 162 3.97 -1.03 0.86
C ASP A 162 4.63 -1.39 2.21
N PHE A 163 4.10 -2.40 2.85
CA PHE A 163 4.61 -2.90 4.13
C PHE A 163 5.71 -3.96 3.94
N ASN A 164 5.93 -4.41 2.70
CA ASN A 164 6.88 -5.48 2.37
C ASN A 164 6.71 -6.74 3.25
N VAL A 165 5.50 -7.00 3.70
CA VAL A 165 5.14 -8.17 4.51
C VAL A 165 3.63 -8.40 4.43
N PRO A 166 3.14 -9.66 4.36
CA PRO A 166 1.71 -9.94 4.39
C PRO A 166 1.07 -9.67 5.76
N SER A 167 -0.23 -9.88 5.85
CA SER A 167 -0.95 -9.92 7.11
C SER A 167 -1.24 -11.38 7.50
N PRO A 168 -1.27 -11.72 8.79
CA PRO A 168 -1.69 -13.07 9.23
C PRO A 168 -3.05 -13.47 8.64
N ALA A 169 -3.99 -12.53 8.54
CA ALA A 169 -5.31 -12.79 7.97
C ALA A 169 -5.27 -13.20 6.48
N ASP A 170 -4.23 -12.84 5.74
CA ASP A 170 -4.08 -13.20 4.32
C ASP A 170 -3.65 -14.66 4.14
N TRP A 171 -2.97 -15.20 5.13
CA TRP A 171 -2.42 -16.56 5.14
C TRP A 171 -3.35 -17.56 5.81
N ASP A 172 -4.35 -17.10 6.57
CA ASP A 172 -5.34 -17.96 7.21
C ASP A 172 -6.16 -18.71 6.16
N GLY A 173 -6.26 -20.01 6.34
CA GLY A 173 -6.99 -20.91 5.42
C GLY A 173 -6.35 -21.10 4.04
N ARG A 174 -5.25 -20.40 3.72
CA ARG A 174 -4.56 -20.49 2.43
C ARG A 174 -3.19 -21.15 2.53
N LEU A 175 -2.33 -20.64 3.43
CA LEU A 175 -0.94 -21.06 3.54
C LEU A 175 -0.61 -21.51 4.96
N ARG A 176 -0.11 -20.62 5.78
CA ARG A 176 0.37 -20.87 7.13
C ARG A 176 -0.35 -19.96 8.13
N PRO A 177 -1.43 -20.43 8.78
CA PRO A 177 -2.19 -19.61 9.74
C PRO A 177 -1.40 -19.28 11.01
N ASP A 178 -0.34 -20.01 11.29
CA ASP A 178 0.56 -19.81 12.42
C ASP A 178 1.66 -18.76 12.15
N ALA A 179 1.80 -18.29 10.91
CA ALA A 179 2.79 -17.26 10.58
C ALA A 179 2.37 -15.92 11.17
N ALA A 180 3.17 -15.42 12.09
CA ALA A 180 2.99 -14.10 12.68
C ALA A 180 3.79 -13.06 11.89
N TRP A 181 3.13 -12.17 11.17
CA TRP A 181 3.75 -11.06 10.47
C TRP A 181 3.72 -9.82 11.38
N PRO A 182 4.81 -9.50 12.10
CA PRO A 182 4.75 -8.58 13.25
C PRO A 182 4.30 -7.17 12.88
N ALA A 183 4.79 -6.61 11.76
CA ALA A 183 4.50 -5.23 11.39
C ALA A 183 3.01 -4.98 11.14
N THR A 184 2.34 -5.86 10.37
CA THR A 184 0.90 -5.75 10.11
C THR A 184 0.07 -6.14 11.33
N THR A 185 0.51 -7.11 12.13
CA THR A 185 -0.10 -7.45 13.42
C THR A 185 -0.11 -6.25 14.36
N ARG A 186 1.01 -5.52 14.46
CA ARG A 186 1.14 -4.30 15.26
C ARG A 186 0.14 -3.21 14.86
N MET A 187 -0.13 -3.04 13.56
CA MET A 187 -1.14 -2.11 13.09
C MET A 187 -2.54 -2.48 13.60
N LEU A 188 -2.90 -3.75 13.53
CA LEU A 188 -4.19 -4.25 14.01
C LEU A 188 -4.32 -4.13 15.54
N GLU A 189 -3.27 -4.45 16.31
CA GLU A 189 -3.21 -4.26 17.76
C GLU A 189 -3.32 -2.79 18.18
N ALA A 190 -2.77 -1.86 17.38
CA ALA A 190 -2.94 -0.42 17.54
C ALA A 190 -4.33 0.08 17.09
N ARG A 191 -5.28 -0.83 16.85
CA ARG A 191 -6.68 -0.57 16.49
C ARG A 191 -6.84 0.14 15.14
N PHE A 192 -5.91 -0.07 14.23
CA PHE A 192 -6.15 0.25 12.84
C PHE A 192 -6.99 -0.84 12.18
N THR A 193 -7.84 -0.43 11.27
CA THR A 193 -8.68 -1.29 10.44
C THR A 193 -8.00 -1.51 9.11
N ASP A 194 -7.79 -2.76 8.72
CA ASP A 194 -7.39 -3.12 7.35
C ASP A 194 -8.59 -2.94 6.42
N ALA A 195 -8.52 -1.93 5.56
CA ALA A 195 -9.63 -1.57 4.69
C ALA A 195 -10.03 -2.70 3.75
N PHE A 196 -9.06 -3.46 3.22
CA PHE A 196 -9.36 -4.54 2.30
C PHE A 196 -10.05 -5.71 3.00
N ARG A 197 -9.53 -6.17 4.14
CA ARG A 197 -10.11 -7.31 4.88
C ARG A 197 -11.47 -7.01 5.50
N VAL A 198 -11.77 -5.76 5.81
CA VAL A 198 -13.15 -5.37 6.20
C VAL A 198 -14.15 -5.59 5.07
N ARG A 199 -13.76 -5.35 3.83
CA ARG A 199 -14.63 -5.51 2.65
C ARG A 199 -14.60 -6.92 2.07
N HIS A 200 -13.47 -7.59 2.21
CA HIS A 200 -13.19 -8.92 1.67
C HIS A 200 -12.61 -9.82 2.78
N PRO A 201 -13.45 -10.30 3.71
CA PRO A 201 -12.97 -11.01 4.90
C PRO A 201 -12.43 -12.41 4.61
N ASP A 202 -12.80 -13.02 3.49
CA ASP A 202 -12.36 -14.35 3.11
C ASP A 202 -11.12 -14.28 2.20
N PRO A 203 -9.91 -14.67 2.70
CA PRO A 203 -8.69 -14.62 1.92
C PRO A 203 -8.62 -15.67 0.81
N VAL A 204 -9.48 -16.67 0.82
CA VAL A 204 -9.55 -17.67 -0.25
C VAL A 204 -10.32 -17.12 -1.45
N VAL A 205 -11.41 -16.40 -1.19
CA VAL A 205 -12.27 -15.79 -2.23
C VAL A 205 -11.63 -14.51 -2.80
N ALA A 206 -10.98 -13.73 -1.93
CA ALA A 206 -10.31 -12.50 -2.29
C ALA A 206 -8.91 -12.47 -1.65
N PRO A 207 -7.93 -13.15 -2.24
CA PRO A 207 -6.56 -13.18 -1.73
C PRO A 207 -5.93 -11.80 -1.69
N GLY A 208 -6.25 -10.92 -2.65
CA GLY A 208 -5.79 -9.54 -2.67
C GLY A 208 -4.31 -9.41 -2.96
N LEU A 209 -3.75 -10.31 -3.76
CA LEU A 209 -2.32 -10.33 -4.06
C LEU A 209 -1.89 -9.07 -4.79
N THR A 210 -1.01 -8.27 -4.19
CA THR A 210 -0.57 -6.99 -4.76
C THR A 210 0.81 -7.05 -5.39
N TRP A 211 1.64 -8.02 -5.02
CA TRP A 211 3.02 -8.16 -5.52
C TRP A 211 3.39 -9.65 -5.74
N SER A 212 4.14 -10.05 -6.77
CA SER A 212 4.53 -9.28 -7.93
C SER A 212 3.79 -9.82 -9.15
N HIS A 213 3.21 -8.94 -9.97
CA HIS A 213 2.42 -9.32 -11.15
C HIS A 213 3.26 -9.48 -12.42
N ILE A 214 4.56 -9.16 -12.36
CA ILE A 214 5.51 -9.32 -13.48
C ILE A 214 6.24 -10.68 -13.47
N HIS A 215 6.05 -11.45 -12.42
CA HIS A 215 6.61 -12.80 -12.28
C HIS A 215 5.54 -13.86 -12.39
N THR A 216 5.93 -15.06 -12.82
CA THR A 216 5.04 -16.22 -12.77
C THR A 216 4.89 -16.69 -11.32
N LEU A 217 3.84 -17.46 -11.03
CA LEU A 217 3.65 -18.07 -9.71
C LEU A 217 4.72 -19.12 -9.37
N GLU A 218 5.44 -19.64 -10.37
CA GLU A 218 6.56 -20.56 -10.17
C GLU A 218 7.83 -19.84 -9.74
N ASP A 219 7.99 -18.57 -10.22
CA ASP A 219 9.20 -17.80 -9.97
C ASP A 219 9.10 -17.00 -8.67
N GLU A 220 7.88 -16.56 -8.30
CA GLU A 220 7.67 -15.61 -7.21
C GLU A 220 6.39 -15.94 -6.44
N PRO A 221 6.46 -16.16 -5.11
CA PRO A 221 5.25 -16.20 -4.29
C PRO A 221 4.57 -14.83 -4.32
N ARG A 222 3.26 -14.83 -4.57
CA ARG A 222 2.48 -13.60 -4.58
C ARG A 222 1.80 -13.40 -3.24
N ASP A 223 1.98 -12.21 -2.70
CA ASP A 223 1.40 -11.81 -1.43
C ASP A 223 0.70 -10.46 -1.53
N ARG A 224 -0.17 -10.18 -0.58
CA ARG A 224 -0.71 -8.86 -0.33
C ARG A 224 0.23 -8.16 0.65
N ILE A 225 0.98 -7.18 0.15
CA ILE A 225 1.95 -6.41 0.93
C ILE A 225 1.65 -4.91 0.93
N ASP A 226 0.70 -4.48 0.10
CA ASP A 226 0.21 -3.10 0.04
C ASP A 226 -1.10 -2.97 0.81
N PHE A 227 -1.18 -1.98 1.68
CA PHE A 227 -2.30 -1.81 2.59
C PHE A 227 -2.83 -0.38 2.62
N VAL A 228 -4.10 -0.25 3.00
CA VAL A 228 -4.71 0.97 3.54
C VAL A 228 -5.26 0.65 4.91
N PHE A 229 -4.55 1.07 5.94
CA PHE A 229 -4.98 1.00 7.33
C PHE A 229 -5.64 2.31 7.74
N THR A 230 -6.75 2.23 8.46
CA THR A 230 -7.50 3.42 8.90
C THR A 230 -7.83 3.38 10.39
N ARG A 231 -7.88 4.54 11.02
CA ARG A 231 -8.36 4.71 12.39
C ARG A 231 -9.26 5.95 12.46
N GLY A 232 -10.47 5.78 13.02
CA GLY A 232 -11.46 6.86 13.13
C GLY A 232 -12.22 7.13 11.83
N LEU A 233 -12.23 6.17 10.88
CA LEU A 233 -12.95 6.22 9.61
C LEU A 233 -13.75 4.94 9.39
N THR A 234 -14.84 5.05 8.65
CA THR A 234 -15.63 3.91 8.17
C THR A 234 -15.19 3.56 6.75
N VAL A 235 -14.90 2.27 6.50
CA VAL A 235 -14.57 1.76 5.17
C VAL A 235 -15.85 1.39 4.44
N THR A 236 -16.18 2.09 3.37
CA THR A 236 -17.37 1.83 2.53
C THR A 236 -17.06 1.00 1.29
N GLY A 237 -15.80 1.01 0.83
CA GLY A 237 -15.29 0.19 -0.28
C GLY A 237 -13.77 0.02 -0.19
N CYS A 238 -13.26 -1.09 -0.71
CA CYS A 238 -11.83 -1.28 -0.93
C CYS A 238 -11.62 -2.33 -2.01
N TRP A 239 -10.66 -2.10 -2.90
CA TRP A 239 -10.29 -3.03 -3.96
C TRP A 239 -8.87 -2.76 -4.44
N HIS A 240 -8.28 -3.74 -5.10
CA HIS A 240 -7.02 -3.59 -5.81
C HIS A 240 -7.29 -3.19 -7.26
N LEU A 241 -6.40 -2.39 -7.81
CA LEU A 241 -6.46 -1.96 -9.22
C LEU A 241 -5.30 -2.59 -9.95
N GLY A 242 -5.59 -3.26 -11.06
CA GLY A 242 -4.56 -3.88 -11.86
C GLY A 242 -5.14 -4.78 -12.93
N GLN A 243 -4.31 -5.68 -13.43
CA GLN A 243 -4.70 -6.67 -14.41
C GLN A 243 -4.63 -8.05 -13.78
N ALA A 244 -5.60 -8.91 -14.13
CA ALA A 244 -5.47 -10.32 -13.85
C ALA A 244 -4.32 -10.87 -14.72
N PRO A 245 -3.26 -11.42 -14.12
CA PRO A 245 -2.11 -11.91 -14.89
C PRO A 245 -2.44 -13.15 -15.71
N ASP A 246 -3.50 -13.85 -15.33
CA ASP A 246 -4.00 -15.06 -15.99
C ASP A 246 -5.54 -14.98 -16.00
N PRO A 247 -6.20 -14.95 -17.17
CA PRO A 247 -7.65 -14.96 -17.25
C PRO A 247 -8.28 -16.22 -16.63
N ASP A 248 -7.52 -17.31 -16.47
CA ASP A 248 -7.94 -18.54 -15.81
C ASP A 248 -7.55 -18.58 -14.31
N ALA A 249 -6.76 -17.61 -13.82
CA ALA A 249 -6.51 -17.48 -12.39
C ALA A 249 -7.83 -17.17 -11.68
N ALA A 250 -8.03 -17.80 -10.52
CA ALA A 250 -9.21 -17.61 -9.70
C ALA A 250 -9.54 -16.10 -9.58
N VAL A 251 -10.76 -15.73 -9.96
CA VAL A 251 -11.24 -14.36 -9.91
C VAL A 251 -11.09 -13.87 -8.49
N ASP A 252 -10.14 -12.99 -8.25
CA ASP A 252 -10.01 -12.29 -6.98
C ASP A 252 -11.17 -11.29 -6.88
N ALA A 253 -12.13 -11.58 -6.00
CA ALA A 253 -13.32 -10.74 -5.83
C ALA A 253 -13.00 -9.31 -5.39
N GLY A 254 -11.78 -9.08 -4.89
CA GLY A 254 -11.28 -7.76 -4.52
C GLY A 254 -10.51 -7.04 -5.62
N LEU A 255 -10.30 -7.67 -6.78
CA LEU A 255 -9.60 -7.08 -7.91
C LEU A 255 -10.59 -6.37 -8.85
N ARG A 256 -10.31 -5.11 -9.14
CA ARG A 256 -10.90 -4.37 -10.22
C ARG A 256 -9.94 -4.33 -11.40
N ASP A 257 -10.28 -5.02 -12.46
CA ASP A 257 -9.50 -5.01 -13.70
C ASP A 257 -9.54 -3.63 -14.35
N THR A 258 -8.37 -3.03 -14.55
CA THR A 258 -8.21 -1.73 -15.21
C THR A 258 -7.96 -1.86 -16.71
N GLY A 259 -7.99 -3.08 -17.23
CA GLY A 259 -7.73 -3.39 -18.63
C GLY A 259 -6.25 -3.34 -19.00
N GLY A 260 -5.95 -3.76 -20.21
CA GLY A 260 -4.60 -3.81 -20.75
C GLY A 260 -4.02 -5.23 -20.77
N GLN A 261 -2.72 -5.31 -20.94
CA GLN A 261 -1.99 -6.57 -20.95
C GLN A 261 -0.80 -6.49 -20.00
N ALA A 262 -0.68 -7.44 -19.10
CA ALA A 262 0.49 -7.66 -18.29
C ALA A 262 1.28 -8.81 -18.84
N ASP A 263 2.53 -8.55 -19.23
CA ASP A 263 3.47 -9.58 -19.64
C ASP A 263 4.45 -9.85 -18.50
N TYR A 264 4.93 -11.07 -18.45
CA TYR A 264 5.94 -11.47 -17.48
C TYR A 264 7.35 -11.08 -17.95
N ILE A 265 8.31 -11.14 -17.08
CA ILE A 265 9.72 -11.02 -17.43
C ILE A 265 10.04 -12.00 -18.59
N PRO A 266 10.77 -11.58 -19.67
CA PRO A 266 11.52 -10.31 -19.77
C PRO A 266 10.77 -9.12 -20.39
N GLN A 267 9.54 -9.26 -20.84
CA GLN A 267 8.80 -8.21 -21.55
C GLN A 267 8.08 -7.20 -20.65
N HIS A 268 8.27 -7.26 -19.34
CA HIS A 268 7.55 -6.39 -18.40
C HIS A 268 7.64 -4.88 -18.70
N ALA A 269 8.71 -4.42 -19.35
CA ALA A 269 8.85 -3.01 -19.75
C ALA A 269 7.74 -2.55 -20.72
N GLU A 270 7.16 -3.46 -21.48
CA GLU A 270 6.11 -3.19 -22.46
C GLU A 270 4.70 -3.34 -21.88
N ASN A 271 4.56 -3.74 -20.62
CA ASN A 271 3.26 -3.93 -19.98
C ASN A 271 2.39 -2.68 -20.07
N ALA A 272 1.10 -2.87 -20.26
CA ALA A 272 0.13 -1.79 -20.17
C ALA A 272 -0.01 -1.29 -18.73
N PHE A 273 0.00 -2.19 -17.74
CA PHE A 273 0.02 -1.83 -16.32
C PHE A 273 1.44 -1.45 -15.87
N ALA A 274 1.58 -0.30 -15.23
CA ALA A 274 2.84 0.42 -15.10
C ALA A 274 3.51 0.27 -13.73
N SER A 275 3.40 -0.88 -13.08
CA SER A 275 4.12 -1.25 -11.87
C SER A 275 4.16 -2.76 -11.72
N ASP A 276 5.08 -3.28 -10.93
CA ASP A 276 5.08 -4.66 -10.44
C ASP A 276 4.13 -4.85 -9.24
N HIS A 277 3.63 -3.76 -8.65
CA HIS A 277 2.59 -3.77 -7.62
C HIS A 277 1.23 -3.37 -8.19
N LEU A 278 0.16 -3.98 -7.69
CA LEU A 278 -1.20 -3.46 -7.85
C LEU A 278 -1.41 -2.25 -6.94
N ALA A 279 -2.22 -1.29 -7.39
CA ALA A 279 -2.64 -0.20 -6.53
C ALA A 279 -3.78 -0.64 -5.60
N VAL A 280 -3.83 -0.09 -4.40
CA VAL A 280 -4.92 -0.31 -3.44
C VAL A 280 -5.77 0.94 -3.34
N ARG A 281 -7.07 0.84 -3.59
CA ARG A 281 -8.01 1.95 -3.45
C ARG A 281 -9.03 1.67 -2.37
N ALA A 282 -9.13 2.58 -1.40
CA ALA A 282 -10.15 2.56 -0.35
C ALA A 282 -11.12 3.74 -0.50
N GLN A 283 -12.39 3.47 -0.27
CA GLN A 283 -13.46 4.44 -0.14
C GLN A 283 -13.78 4.58 1.34
N LEU A 284 -13.70 5.79 1.86
CA LEU A 284 -13.74 6.08 3.28
C LEU A 284 -14.78 7.13 3.60
N PHE A 285 -15.37 7.02 4.79
CA PHE A 285 -16.36 7.95 5.31
C PHE A 285 -15.99 8.34 6.76
N ARG A 286 -16.13 9.64 7.07
CA ARG A 286 -15.82 10.19 8.38
C ARG A 286 -17.03 10.14 9.34
#